data_f3a800731ec9606b2b3566e6248546bc
#
_entry.id   f3a800731ec9606b2b3566e6248546bc
#
_cell.length_a   1.000
_cell.length_b   1.000
_cell.length_c   1.000
_cell.angle_alpha   90.00
_cell.angle_beta   90.00
_cell.angle_gamma   90.00
#
_symmetry.space_group_name_H-M   'P 1'
#
loop_
_entity.id
_entity.type
_entity.pdbx_description
1 polymer ?
#
loop_
_entity_poly.entity_id
_entity_poly.type
_entity_poly.pdbx_seq_one_letter_code
_entity_poly.pdbx_strand_id
1 'polypeptide(L)'
;MKIRIYILFGIWNLLFVISMNGQDLHFSQFMNSPLTTNPANTGFIPGGDYRVGINYRNQWSSVMSIPYKTMSAFGDAQLMQNQENTCWLGVGGVILRDVAGSGNLTSTKLYGSIAYHQMINAGSLISAGFNIGWSNKQINVSNLKFPDQFDGHFFDNKLPTSVVLDNNNINYLDIQMGMNYAYFPNDKVYLNAGYSAHHVNRPRESFFNQTSGVDNRIAVRHIGFINGSFLVNNQWLVNPNIYFTTQAKSFEMVIGMNAHYDLSGDGAYQLIGGLYYRHKDAFIPMVGLQWNDIRATFTYDATISTLKNYNNGRGAFEFSLIKEGLFDTYNGDKRQSMCPSLRNNAY
;
A
#
# COMPACT_ATOMS: atom_id res chain seq x y z
N MET A 1 -14.16 46.87 25.74
CA MET A 1 -14.76 45.96 24.72
C MET A 1 -13.68 45.26 23.86
N LYS A 2 -12.59 45.91 23.49
CA LYS A 2 -11.50 45.33 22.61
C LYS A 2 -10.73 44.18 23.29
N ILE A 3 -10.46 44.21 24.58
CA ILE A 3 -9.69 43.15 25.30
C ILE A 3 -10.44 41.81 25.32
N ARG A 4 -11.77 41.80 25.43
CA ARG A 4 -12.58 40.57 25.41
C ARG A 4 -12.53 39.82 24.06
N ILE A 5 -12.34 40.55 22.96
CA ILE A 5 -12.26 39.97 21.61
C ILE A 5 -10.92 39.24 21.43
N TYR A 6 -9.81 39.80 21.95
CA TYR A 6 -8.51 39.15 21.87
C TYR A 6 -8.40 37.90 22.74
N ILE A 7 -9.09 37.87 23.89
CA ILE A 7 -9.17 36.69 24.75
C ILE A 7 -10.00 35.56 24.08
N LEU A 8 -11.12 35.91 23.46
CA LEU A 8 -11.93 34.95 22.68
C LEU A 8 -11.20 34.43 21.45
N PHE A 9 -10.42 35.26 20.77
CA PHE A 9 -9.58 34.85 19.63
C PHE A 9 -8.40 33.97 20.07
N GLY A 10 -7.81 34.24 21.24
CA GLY A 10 -6.76 33.42 21.86
C GLY A 10 -7.30 32.05 22.28
N ILE A 11 -8.48 32.00 22.89
CA ILE A 11 -9.15 30.74 23.28
C ILE A 11 -9.57 29.93 22.07
N TRP A 12 -10.02 30.55 20.99
CA TRP A 12 -10.36 29.85 19.74
C TRP A 12 -9.13 29.20 19.08
N ASN A 13 -7.97 29.85 19.14
CA ASN A 13 -6.74 29.26 18.62
C ASN A 13 -6.17 28.12 19.52
N LEU A 14 -6.46 28.11 20.81
CA LEU A 14 -6.09 27.01 21.73
C LEU A 14 -6.98 25.76 21.57
N LEU A 15 -8.16 25.90 20.96
CA LEU A 15 -9.07 24.78 20.70
C LEU A 15 -8.77 24.04 19.39
N PHE A 16 -7.89 24.58 18.53
CA PHE A 16 -7.32 23.84 17.42
C PHE A 16 -6.13 22.98 17.89
N VAL A 17 -6.37 22.05 18.78
CA VAL A 17 -5.52 20.87 18.90
C VAL A 17 -5.74 20.10 17.59
N ILE A 18 -4.90 20.36 16.61
CA ILE A 18 -4.82 19.56 15.38
C ILE A 18 -4.38 18.19 15.87
N SER A 19 -5.33 17.29 16.06
CA SER A 19 -5.02 15.87 16.21
C SER A 19 -4.41 15.45 14.87
N MET A 20 -3.09 15.44 14.77
CA MET A 20 -2.36 14.90 13.63
C MET A 20 -2.54 13.39 13.68
N ASN A 21 -3.58 12.91 13.03
CA ASN A 21 -3.79 11.49 12.83
C ASN A 21 -2.90 11.07 11.64
N GLY A 22 -1.78 10.40 11.92
CA GLY A 22 -0.93 9.82 10.89
C GLY A 22 -1.62 8.60 10.28
N GLN A 23 -1.67 8.53 8.96
CA GLN A 23 -2.03 7.32 8.24
C GLN A 23 -0.82 6.38 8.16
N ASP A 24 -1.08 5.07 8.14
CA ASP A 24 -0.05 4.08 7.86
C ASP A 24 0.40 4.11 6.39
N LEU A 25 1.52 3.45 6.12
CA LEU A 25 2.14 3.41 4.80
C LEU A 25 1.18 2.87 3.73
N HIS A 26 1.19 3.50 2.56
CA HIS A 26 0.44 3.05 1.40
C HIS A 26 1.17 3.38 0.09
N PHE A 27 0.85 2.61 -0.95
CA PHE A 27 1.29 2.86 -2.31
C PHE A 27 0.11 3.34 -3.16
N SER A 28 0.37 4.28 -4.06
CA SER A 28 -0.62 4.70 -5.07
C SER A 28 -0.97 3.54 -6.00
N GLN A 29 0.02 2.67 -6.26
CA GLN A 29 -0.15 1.43 -7.03
C GLN A 29 -0.59 0.26 -6.13
N PHE A 30 -1.69 0.42 -5.38
CA PHE A 30 -2.16 -0.60 -4.43
C PHE A 30 -2.40 -1.98 -5.07
N MET A 31 -2.75 -2.03 -6.37
CA MET A 31 -2.90 -3.28 -7.11
C MET A 31 -1.59 -4.06 -7.28
N ASN A 32 -0.45 -3.34 -7.28
CA ASN A 32 0.89 -3.92 -7.39
C ASN A 32 1.52 -4.23 -6.02
N SER A 33 0.77 -4.06 -4.93
CA SER A 33 1.20 -4.36 -3.56
C SER A 33 0.14 -5.21 -2.83
N PRO A 34 -0.19 -6.40 -3.34
CA PRO A 34 -1.36 -7.17 -2.93
C PRO A 34 -1.33 -7.59 -1.46
N LEU A 35 -0.17 -8.01 -0.92
CA LEU A 35 -0.04 -8.48 0.46
C LEU A 35 -0.14 -7.34 1.48
N THR A 36 0.20 -6.11 1.08
CA THR A 36 0.06 -4.92 1.94
C THR A 36 -1.34 -4.34 1.90
N THR A 37 -2.13 -4.71 0.88
CA THR A 37 -3.52 -4.27 0.72
C THR A 37 -4.47 -5.19 1.48
N ASN A 38 -4.31 -6.50 1.32
CA ASN A 38 -5.19 -7.48 1.96
C ASN A 38 -4.47 -8.83 2.12
N PRO A 39 -4.39 -9.39 3.35
CA PRO A 39 -3.85 -10.74 3.58
C PRO A 39 -4.50 -11.84 2.74
N ALA A 40 -5.79 -11.72 2.41
CA ALA A 40 -6.50 -12.68 1.58
C ALA A 40 -6.06 -12.70 0.11
N ASN A 41 -5.16 -11.77 -0.31
CA ASN A 41 -4.54 -11.80 -1.64
C ASN A 41 -3.29 -12.69 -1.70
N THR A 42 -2.83 -13.22 -0.57
CA THR A 42 -1.65 -14.09 -0.49
C THR A 42 -1.89 -15.40 -1.22
N GLY A 43 -1.09 -15.72 -2.23
CA GLY A 43 -1.30 -16.90 -3.07
C GLY A 43 -2.57 -16.84 -3.92
N PHE A 44 -3.20 -15.66 -4.03
CA PHE A 44 -4.25 -15.42 -5.00
C PHE A 44 -3.61 -14.86 -6.28
N ILE A 45 -3.19 -15.79 -7.14
CA ILE A 45 -2.42 -15.52 -8.36
C ILE A 45 -3.14 -16.19 -9.53
N PRO A 46 -4.12 -15.51 -10.16
CA PRO A 46 -4.99 -16.14 -11.15
C PRO A 46 -4.28 -16.75 -12.38
N GLY A 47 -3.10 -16.22 -12.72
CA GLY A 47 -2.32 -16.66 -13.89
C GLY A 47 -1.00 -17.35 -13.56
N GLY A 48 -0.74 -17.70 -12.29
CA GLY A 48 0.55 -18.29 -11.89
C GLY A 48 0.49 -19.06 -10.59
N ASP A 49 1.60 -19.69 -10.22
CA ASP A 49 1.78 -20.42 -8.96
C ASP A 49 2.50 -19.59 -7.90
N TYR A 50 3.38 -18.71 -8.35
CA TYR A 50 4.12 -17.80 -7.48
C TYR A 50 4.20 -16.40 -8.04
N ARG A 51 4.37 -15.45 -7.15
CA ARG A 51 4.55 -14.04 -7.48
C ARG A 51 5.63 -13.46 -6.57
N VAL A 52 6.51 -12.66 -7.14
CA VAL A 52 7.49 -11.85 -6.41
C VAL A 52 7.42 -10.41 -6.93
N GLY A 53 7.61 -9.44 -6.05
CA GLY A 53 7.55 -8.05 -6.46
C GLY A 53 8.29 -7.11 -5.54
N ILE A 54 8.66 -5.98 -6.10
CA ILE A 54 9.26 -4.85 -5.38
C ILE A 54 8.51 -3.57 -5.73
N ASN A 55 8.36 -2.70 -4.74
CA ASN A 55 7.79 -1.37 -4.92
C ASN A 55 8.70 -0.33 -4.28
N TYR A 56 8.85 0.79 -4.93
CA TYR A 56 9.60 1.94 -4.45
C TYR A 56 8.79 3.21 -4.65
N ARG A 57 8.61 3.99 -3.58
CA ARG A 57 7.96 5.30 -3.60
C ARG A 57 8.91 6.34 -3.05
N ASN A 58 8.98 7.48 -3.74
CA ASN A 58 9.73 8.64 -3.28
C ASN A 58 8.83 9.87 -3.37
N GLN A 59 8.51 10.45 -2.22
CA GLN A 59 7.58 11.56 -2.10
C GLN A 59 8.32 12.85 -1.76
N TRP A 60 7.99 13.92 -2.48
CA TRP A 60 8.52 15.28 -2.31
C TRP A 60 10.04 15.40 -2.47
N SER A 61 10.65 14.54 -3.29
CA SER A 61 12.09 14.56 -3.54
C SER A 61 12.62 15.86 -4.17
N SER A 62 11.76 16.61 -4.84
CA SER A 62 12.09 17.90 -5.46
C SER A 62 11.71 19.11 -4.59
N VAL A 63 11.14 18.90 -3.41
CA VAL A 63 10.62 19.94 -2.52
C VAL A 63 11.33 19.94 -1.19
N MET A 64 11.74 18.76 -0.70
CA MET A 64 12.38 18.57 0.59
C MET A 64 13.80 18.07 0.42
N SER A 65 14.72 18.56 1.28
CA SER A 65 16.10 18.07 1.32
C SER A 65 16.21 16.61 1.74
N ILE A 66 15.25 16.14 2.56
CA ILE A 66 15.15 14.74 3.00
C ILE A 66 13.73 14.25 2.68
N PRO A 67 13.54 13.62 1.50
CA PRO A 67 12.23 13.16 1.06
C PRO A 67 11.76 11.93 1.83
N TYR A 68 10.45 11.66 1.78
CA TYR A 68 9.89 10.40 2.27
C TYR A 68 10.16 9.28 1.26
N LYS A 69 10.73 8.17 1.73
CA LYS A 69 11.09 7.01 0.91
C LYS A 69 10.46 5.75 1.48
N THR A 70 9.60 5.12 0.70
CA THR A 70 8.96 3.85 1.06
C THR A 70 9.39 2.77 0.08
N MET A 71 9.80 1.64 0.60
CA MET A 71 10.20 0.46 -0.17
C MET A 71 9.46 -0.75 0.35
N SER A 72 9.07 -1.65 -0.55
CA SER A 72 8.61 -2.99 -0.17
C SER A 72 9.16 -4.05 -1.11
N ALA A 73 9.35 -5.24 -0.58
CA ALA A 73 9.56 -6.46 -1.34
C ALA A 73 8.63 -7.52 -0.80
N PHE A 74 8.00 -8.29 -1.68
CA PHE A 74 7.09 -9.35 -1.31
C PHE A 74 7.25 -10.58 -2.19
N GLY A 75 6.84 -11.71 -1.66
CA GLY A 75 6.72 -12.94 -2.41
C GLY A 75 5.61 -13.80 -1.84
N ASP A 76 4.86 -14.46 -2.71
CA ASP A 76 3.78 -15.36 -2.34
C ASP A 76 3.62 -16.49 -3.36
N ALA A 77 3.03 -17.59 -2.90
CA ALA A 77 2.85 -18.78 -3.70
C ALA A 77 1.56 -19.52 -3.34
N GLN A 78 1.02 -20.23 -4.33
CA GLN A 78 -0.06 -21.19 -4.16
C GLN A 78 0.52 -22.56 -3.79
N LEU A 79 0.04 -23.14 -2.70
CA LEU A 79 0.48 -24.44 -2.21
C LEU A 79 -0.74 -25.32 -1.92
N MET A 80 -0.51 -26.62 -1.81
CA MET A 80 -1.50 -27.60 -1.36
C MET A 80 -2.83 -27.53 -2.14
N GLN A 81 -2.75 -27.38 -3.46
CA GLN A 81 -3.91 -27.45 -4.32
C GLN A 81 -4.52 -28.85 -4.27
N ASN A 82 -5.85 -28.94 -4.13
CA ASN A 82 -6.53 -30.22 -4.25
C ASN A 82 -6.60 -30.69 -5.72
N GLN A 83 -6.86 -31.98 -5.93
CA GLN A 83 -6.89 -32.58 -7.29
C GLN A 83 -7.89 -31.93 -8.23
N GLU A 84 -8.96 -31.34 -7.70
CA GLU A 84 -10.02 -30.68 -8.47
C GLU A 84 -9.75 -29.18 -8.65
N ASN A 85 -8.63 -28.63 -8.12
CA ASN A 85 -8.28 -27.22 -8.15
C ASN A 85 -9.37 -26.29 -7.57
N THR A 86 -10.18 -26.81 -6.62
CA THR A 86 -11.27 -26.05 -6.00
C THR A 86 -10.86 -25.36 -4.71
N CYS A 87 -9.76 -25.75 -4.10
CA CYS A 87 -9.19 -25.07 -2.94
C CYS A 87 -7.67 -25.16 -2.90
N TRP A 88 -7.05 -24.15 -2.30
CA TRP A 88 -5.60 -24.10 -2.09
C TRP A 88 -5.22 -23.20 -0.91
N LEU A 89 -3.99 -23.33 -0.47
CA LEU A 89 -3.37 -22.49 0.54
C LEU A 89 -2.40 -21.52 -0.11
N GLY A 90 -2.56 -20.23 0.19
CA GLY A 90 -1.60 -19.20 -0.15
C GLY A 90 -0.62 -18.98 1.01
N VAL A 91 0.67 -18.92 0.71
CA VAL A 91 1.73 -18.61 1.69
C VAL A 91 2.63 -17.53 1.12
N GLY A 92 3.04 -16.58 1.95
CA GLY A 92 3.87 -15.49 1.48
C GLY A 92 4.50 -14.68 2.59
N GLY A 93 5.19 -13.62 2.19
CA GLY A 93 5.76 -12.66 3.11
C GLY A 93 6.00 -11.33 2.44
N VAL A 94 6.08 -10.29 3.25
CA VAL A 94 6.39 -8.93 2.81
C VAL A 94 7.27 -8.22 3.80
N ILE A 95 8.27 -7.51 3.29
CA ILE A 95 9.09 -6.56 4.02
C ILE A 95 8.79 -5.17 3.51
N LEU A 96 8.58 -4.24 4.45
CA LEU A 96 8.40 -2.81 4.15
C LEU A 96 9.42 -2.01 4.94
N ARG A 97 9.95 -0.97 4.32
CA ARG A 97 10.78 0.04 4.97
C ARG A 97 10.36 1.42 4.52
N ASP A 98 10.12 2.27 5.50
CA ASP A 98 9.80 3.68 5.30
C ASP A 98 10.78 4.55 6.06
N VAL A 99 11.21 5.64 5.44
CA VAL A 99 12.09 6.63 6.06
C VAL A 99 11.49 8.01 5.83
N ALA A 100 11.22 8.73 6.91
CA ALA A 100 10.52 10.00 6.87
C ALA A 100 11.29 11.12 7.61
N GLY A 101 11.43 12.26 6.93
CA GLY A 101 11.85 13.52 7.54
C GLY A 101 13.28 13.58 8.08
N SER A 102 13.63 14.73 8.68
CA SER A 102 14.97 15.06 9.14
C SER A 102 15.48 14.19 10.30
N GLY A 103 14.58 13.66 11.12
CA GLY A 103 14.90 12.69 12.18
C GLY A 103 15.16 11.28 11.67
N ASN A 104 15.14 11.04 10.35
CA ASN A 104 15.20 9.70 9.77
C ASN A 104 14.28 8.73 10.50
N LEU A 105 13.02 9.16 10.75
CA LEU A 105 12.03 8.29 11.35
C LEU A 105 11.87 7.07 10.44
N THR A 106 12.43 5.95 10.85
CA THR A 106 12.46 4.73 10.07
C THR A 106 11.45 3.75 10.65
N SER A 107 10.56 3.24 9.79
CA SER A 107 9.64 2.16 10.12
C SER A 107 10.01 0.94 9.26
N THR A 108 10.31 -0.18 9.88
CA THR A 108 10.57 -1.47 9.20
C THR A 108 9.54 -2.47 9.67
N LYS A 109 8.83 -3.09 8.73
CA LYS A 109 7.79 -4.08 9.00
C LYS A 109 8.10 -5.36 8.23
N LEU A 110 7.99 -6.50 8.89
CA LEU A 110 8.16 -7.83 8.30
C LEU A 110 6.94 -8.66 8.65
N TYR A 111 6.22 -9.15 7.63
CA TYR A 111 5.04 -10.00 7.81
C TYR A 111 5.22 -11.34 7.14
N GLY A 112 4.84 -12.40 7.84
CA GLY A 112 4.46 -13.68 7.26
C GLY A 112 2.95 -13.69 7.00
N SER A 113 2.55 -14.25 5.88
CA SER A 113 1.18 -14.21 5.37
C SER A 113 0.71 -15.61 5.00
N ILE A 114 -0.52 -15.92 5.36
CA ILE A 114 -1.21 -17.15 4.98
C ILE A 114 -2.65 -16.84 4.60
N ALA A 115 -3.15 -17.49 3.54
CA ALA A 115 -4.55 -17.37 3.12
C ALA A 115 -5.10 -18.71 2.65
N TYR A 116 -6.38 -18.92 2.86
CA TYR A 116 -7.13 -20.05 2.33
C TYR A 116 -8.11 -19.59 1.27
N HIS A 117 -8.12 -20.30 0.15
CA HIS A 117 -8.94 -20.01 -1.00
C HIS A 117 -9.87 -21.18 -1.28
N GLN A 118 -11.15 -20.88 -1.49
CA GLN A 118 -12.18 -21.88 -1.76
C GLN A 118 -13.09 -21.44 -2.90
N MET A 119 -13.15 -22.23 -3.95
CA MET A 119 -14.15 -22.09 -5.01
C MET A 119 -15.53 -22.43 -4.42
N ILE A 120 -16.49 -21.53 -4.61
CA ILE A 120 -17.90 -21.78 -4.24
C ILE A 120 -18.59 -22.48 -5.40
N ASN A 121 -18.27 -22.08 -6.61
CA ASN A 121 -18.72 -22.66 -7.87
C ASN A 121 -17.68 -22.37 -8.97
N ALA A 122 -17.94 -22.79 -10.20
CA ALA A 122 -17.00 -22.63 -11.32
C ALA A 122 -16.62 -21.18 -11.65
N GLY A 123 -17.39 -20.18 -11.22
CA GLY A 123 -17.13 -18.76 -11.50
C GLY A 123 -17.02 -17.88 -10.24
N SER A 124 -16.87 -18.47 -9.05
CA SER A 124 -16.83 -17.69 -7.82
C SER A 124 -15.90 -18.31 -6.79
N LEU A 125 -15.11 -17.46 -6.14
CA LEU A 125 -14.14 -17.84 -5.13
C LEU A 125 -14.24 -16.92 -3.91
N ILE A 126 -14.10 -17.50 -2.72
CA ILE A 126 -13.93 -16.77 -1.47
C ILE A 126 -12.54 -17.05 -0.90
N SER A 127 -11.96 -16.05 -0.28
CA SER A 127 -10.65 -16.17 0.37
C SER A 127 -10.67 -15.52 1.74
N ALA A 128 -9.93 -16.09 2.68
CA ALA A 128 -9.66 -15.51 3.99
C ALA A 128 -8.17 -15.58 4.26
N GLY A 129 -7.60 -14.51 4.80
CA GLY A 129 -6.17 -14.40 5.01
C GLY A 129 -5.80 -13.74 6.32
N PHE A 130 -4.59 -14.01 6.76
CA PHE A 130 -4.03 -13.55 8.01
C PHE A 130 -2.55 -13.22 7.84
N ASN A 131 -2.14 -12.05 8.33
CA ASN A 131 -0.73 -11.66 8.44
C ASN A 131 -0.36 -11.54 9.92
N ILE A 132 0.79 -12.09 10.25
CA ILE A 132 1.45 -11.84 11.53
C ILE A 132 2.84 -11.29 11.25
N GLY A 133 3.21 -10.22 11.95
CA GLY A 133 4.47 -9.56 11.66
C GLY A 133 5.07 -8.86 12.86
N TRP A 134 6.33 -8.55 12.66
CA TRP A 134 7.12 -7.71 13.55
C TRP A 134 7.31 -6.34 12.90
N SER A 135 7.10 -5.30 13.71
CA SER A 135 7.30 -3.91 13.32
C SER A 135 8.32 -3.27 14.24
N ASN A 136 9.28 -2.59 13.64
CA ASN A 136 10.28 -1.77 14.32
C ASN A 136 10.14 -0.32 13.86
N LYS A 137 10.15 0.61 14.80
CA LYS A 137 10.16 2.05 14.52
C LYS A 137 11.26 2.72 15.31
N GLN A 138 12.10 3.47 14.62
CA GLN A 138 13.24 4.16 15.24
C GLN A 138 13.38 5.59 14.73
N ILE A 139 13.91 6.46 15.58
CA ILE A 139 14.16 7.86 15.29
C ILE A 139 15.60 8.22 15.65
N ASN A 140 16.26 8.98 14.79
CA ASN A 140 17.59 9.51 15.08
C ASN A 140 17.47 10.94 15.65
N VAL A 141 17.58 11.03 16.96
CA VAL A 141 17.42 12.30 17.71
C VAL A 141 18.57 13.27 17.42
N SER A 142 19.79 12.78 17.14
CA SER A 142 20.96 13.63 16.91
C SER A 142 20.85 14.55 15.69
N ASN A 143 19.96 14.21 14.76
CA ASN A 143 19.68 15.01 13.56
C ASN A 143 18.51 15.98 13.74
N LEU A 144 17.83 15.93 14.89
CA LEU A 144 16.72 16.82 15.19
C LEU A 144 17.21 18.12 15.80
N LYS A 145 16.47 19.19 15.56
CA LYS A 145 16.65 20.48 16.19
C LYS A 145 15.35 20.85 16.89
N PHE A 146 15.42 21.15 18.15
CA PHE A 146 14.28 21.49 18.98
C PHE A 146 14.21 23.01 19.20
N PRO A 147 13.03 23.60 19.42
CA PRO A 147 12.86 25.05 19.61
C PRO A 147 13.72 25.63 20.75
N ASP A 148 13.94 24.87 21.81
CA ASP A 148 14.74 25.25 22.98
C ASP A 148 16.29 25.21 22.72
N GLN A 149 16.68 24.71 21.56
CA GLN A 149 18.07 24.74 21.06
C GLN A 149 18.36 25.94 20.14
N PHE A 150 17.46 26.92 20.09
CA PHE A 150 17.68 28.17 19.37
C PHE A 150 18.26 29.22 20.30
N ASP A 151 19.49 29.69 20.01
CA ASP A 151 20.24 30.66 20.82
C ASP A 151 19.82 32.11 20.58
N GLY A 152 18.85 32.37 19.71
CA GLY A 152 18.42 33.70 19.27
C GLY A 152 18.98 34.07 17.88
N HIS A 153 19.98 33.35 17.37
CA HIS A 153 20.57 33.54 16.04
C HIS A 153 20.58 32.27 15.22
N PHE A 154 20.95 31.14 15.82
CA PHE A 154 21.09 29.84 15.14
C PHE A 154 20.54 28.70 16.00
N PHE A 155 20.20 27.58 15.33
CA PHE A 155 19.94 26.33 16.02
C PHE A 155 21.26 25.59 16.28
N ASP A 156 21.57 25.37 17.57
CA ASP A 156 22.71 24.54 17.98
C ASP A 156 22.22 23.26 18.66
N ASN A 157 22.43 22.13 18.01
CA ASN A 157 22.05 20.81 18.51
C ASN A 157 22.89 20.32 19.70
N LYS A 158 23.93 21.07 20.08
CA LYS A 158 24.73 20.81 21.29
C LYS A 158 24.12 21.43 22.56
N LEU A 159 23.19 22.37 22.39
CA LEU A 159 22.45 22.91 23.51
C LEU A 159 21.52 21.85 24.10
N PRO A 160 21.37 21.83 25.44
CA PRO A 160 20.45 20.89 26.08
C PRO A 160 19.02 21.16 25.64
N THR A 161 18.26 20.11 25.46
CA THR A 161 16.81 20.17 25.16
C THR A 161 16.00 19.57 26.30
N SER A 162 14.83 20.13 26.55
CA SER A 162 13.84 19.58 27.47
C SER A 162 13.11 18.36 26.90
N VAL A 163 13.24 18.12 25.58
CA VAL A 163 12.61 16.98 24.94
C VAL A 163 13.46 15.72 25.17
N VAL A 164 13.02 14.92 26.13
CA VAL A 164 13.65 13.62 26.44
C VAL A 164 12.79 12.52 25.85
N LEU A 165 13.34 11.80 24.87
CA LEU A 165 12.73 10.54 24.38
C LEU A 165 13.20 9.40 25.30
N ASP A 166 12.28 8.71 25.92
CA ASP A 166 12.59 7.55 26.78
C ASP A 166 13.15 6.38 25.96
N ASN A 167 12.62 6.22 24.75
CA ASN A 167 13.07 5.21 23.80
C ASN A 167 13.20 5.83 22.42
N ASN A 168 14.30 5.59 21.73
CA ASN A 168 14.48 5.95 20.32
C ASN A 168 14.20 4.80 19.35
N ASN A 169 13.87 3.62 19.89
CA ASN A 169 13.59 2.40 19.14
C ASN A 169 12.49 1.61 19.83
N ILE A 170 11.41 1.35 19.11
CA ILE A 170 10.23 0.61 19.58
C ILE A 170 9.96 -0.56 18.66
N ASN A 171 9.53 -1.67 19.26
CA ASN A 171 9.17 -2.89 18.57
C ASN A 171 7.81 -3.37 19.03
N TYR A 172 7.03 -3.90 18.11
CA TYR A 172 5.74 -4.48 18.44
C TYR A 172 5.36 -5.59 17.44
N LEU A 173 4.51 -6.50 17.92
CA LEU A 173 3.82 -7.47 17.09
C LEU A 173 2.61 -6.82 16.44
N ASP A 174 2.41 -7.07 15.16
CA ASP A 174 1.28 -6.56 14.38
C ASP A 174 0.51 -7.70 13.71
N ILE A 175 -0.81 -7.60 13.76
CA ILE A 175 -1.72 -8.61 13.24
C ILE A 175 -2.68 -7.96 12.25
N GLN A 176 -2.85 -8.61 11.10
CA GLN A 176 -3.77 -8.19 10.05
C GLN A 176 -4.63 -9.36 9.61
N MET A 177 -5.88 -9.10 9.25
CA MET A 177 -6.80 -10.09 8.70
C MET A 177 -7.55 -9.51 7.51
N GLY A 178 -7.97 -10.41 6.62
CA GLY A 178 -8.69 -10.00 5.44
C GLY A 178 -9.55 -11.09 4.85
N MET A 179 -10.49 -10.65 4.04
CA MET A 179 -11.34 -11.50 3.22
C MET A 179 -11.44 -10.93 1.82
N ASN A 180 -11.73 -11.81 0.87
CA ASN A 180 -11.79 -11.47 -0.53
C ASN A 180 -12.85 -12.35 -1.22
N TYR A 181 -13.56 -11.77 -2.18
CA TYR A 181 -14.49 -12.46 -3.06
C TYR A 181 -14.14 -12.15 -4.51
N ALA A 182 -13.94 -13.18 -5.31
CA ALA A 182 -13.69 -13.05 -6.74
C ALA A 182 -14.84 -13.69 -7.53
N TYR A 183 -15.26 -13.03 -8.61
CA TYR A 183 -16.31 -13.46 -9.53
C TYR A 183 -15.78 -13.41 -10.96
N PHE A 184 -15.79 -14.54 -11.64
CA PHE A 184 -15.27 -14.72 -13.00
C PHE A 184 -16.18 -15.65 -13.80
N PRO A 185 -17.35 -15.14 -14.26
CA PRO A 185 -18.37 -15.95 -14.92
C PRO A 185 -17.93 -16.51 -16.28
N ASN A 186 -16.87 -15.94 -16.85
CA ASN A 186 -16.28 -16.33 -18.12
C ASN A 186 -14.83 -15.80 -18.23
N ASP A 187 -14.14 -16.15 -19.30
CA ASP A 187 -12.76 -15.78 -19.62
C ASP A 187 -12.55 -14.28 -19.96
N LYS A 188 -13.63 -13.49 -20.04
CA LYS A 188 -13.57 -12.06 -20.41
C LYS A 188 -13.83 -11.12 -19.24
N VAL A 189 -14.43 -11.62 -18.16
CA VAL A 189 -14.87 -10.80 -17.04
C VAL A 189 -14.34 -11.36 -15.73
N TYR A 190 -13.63 -10.53 -15.00
CA TYR A 190 -13.17 -10.80 -13.66
C TYR A 190 -13.49 -9.61 -12.76
N LEU A 191 -14.08 -9.86 -11.61
CA LEU A 191 -14.33 -8.89 -10.55
C LEU A 191 -13.79 -9.42 -9.23
N ASN A 192 -13.16 -8.56 -8.46
CA ASN A 192 -12.59 -8.90 -7.17
C ASN A 192 -12.90 -7.80 -6.17
N ALA A 193 -13.50 -8.13 -5.05
CA ALA A 193 -13.78 -7.22 -3.96
C ALA A 193 -13.22 -7.77 -2.65
N GLY A 194 -12.53 -6.94 -1.88
CA GLY A 194 -11.93 -7.36 -0.63
C GLY A 194 -12.04 -6.33 0.47
N TYR A 195 -11.94 -6.84 1.68
CA TYR A 195 -11.87 -6.05 2.90
C TYR A 195 -10.76 -6.59 3.79
N SER A 196 -10.00 -5.68 4.41
CA SER A 196 -9.00 -6.05 5.42
C SER A 196 -8.99 -5.08 6.59
N ALA A 197 -8.59 -5.61 7.75
CA ALA A 197 -8.35 -4.85 8.97
C ALA A 197 -6.89 -5.06 9.39
N HIS A 198 -6.14 -3.98 9.49
CA HIS A 198 -4.74 -3.97 9.93
C HIS A 198 -4.68 -3.45 11.37
N HIS A 199 -3.61 -3.82 12.10
CA HIS A 199 -3.44 -3.47 13.51
C HIS A 199 -4.59 -3.95 14.40
N VAL A 200 -5.10 -5.16 14.14
CA VAL A 200 -6.26 -5.72 14.86
C VAL A 200 -5.97 -5.86 16.36
N ASN A 201 -4.73 -6.18 16.71
CA ASN A 201 -4.25 -6.28 18.08
C ASN A 201 -3.98 -4.91 18.74
N ARG A 202 -4.14 -3.78 17.99
CA ARG A 202 -3.92 -2.41 18.45
C ARG A 202 -2.62 -2.29 19.28
N PRO A 203 -1.45 -2.56 18.68
CA PRO A 203 -0.18 -2.52 19.40
C PRO A 203 0.09 -1.11 19.91
N ARG A 204 0.91 -1.02 20.98
CA ARG A 204 1.36 0.26 21.50
C ARG A 204 2.53 0.78 20.68
N GLU A 205 2.47 2.05 20.29
CA GLU A 205 3.54 2.75 19.58
C GLU A 205 3.79 4.10 20.25
N SER A 206 4.86 4.20 21.03
CA SER A 206 5.26 5.44 21.69
C SER A 206 6.75 5.47 21.97
N PHE A 207 7.39 6.59 21.67
CA PHE A 207 8.77 6.89 22.05
C PHE A 207 8.88 7.43 23.48
N PHE A 208 7.76 7.71 24.14
CA PHE A 208 7.68 8.24 25.49
C PHE A 208 7.12 7.20 26.45
N ASN A 209 7.58 7.21 27.70
CA ASN A 209 6.96 6.47 28.77
C ASN A 209 5.53 6.95 29.00
N GLN A 210 4.68 6.08 29.50
CA GLN A 210 3.24 6.36 29.61
C GLN A 210 2.95 7.60 30.44
N THR A 211 2.42 8.63 29.80
CA THR A 211 1.70 9.68 30.48
C THR A 211 0.27 9.18 30.73
N SER A 212 -0.20 9.21 31.97
CA SER A 212 -1.54 8.79 32.36
C SER A 212 -2.59 9.52 31.51
N GLY A 213 -3.47 8.77 30.86
CA GLY A 213 -4.63 9.31 30.11
C GLY A 213 -4.45 9.42 28.60
N VAL A 214 -3.30 9.08 28.01
CA VAL A 214 -3.10 9.07 26.56
C VAL A 214 -3.14 7.63 26.03
N ASP A 215 -4.02 7.33 25.06
CA ASP A 215 -4.04 6.06 24.36
C ASP A 215 -2.98 6.07 23.25
N ASN A 216 -1.82 5.45 23.52
CA ASN A 216 -0.70 5.31 22.57
C ASN A 216 -0.83 4.07 21.66
N ARG A 217 -2.02 3.53 21.50
CA ARG A 217 -2.28 2.37 20.66
C ARG A 217 -2.55 2.79 19.22
N ILE A 218 -1.99 2.04 18.30
CA ILE A 218 -2.28 2.24 16.88
C ILE A 218 -3.76 1.92 16.64
N ALA A 219 -4.46 2.83 15.97
CA ALA A 219 -5.84 2.61 15.57
C ALA A 219 -5.92 1.52 14.49
N VAL A 220 -6.97 0.71 14.53
CA VAL A 220 -7.26 -0.24 13.45
C VAL A 220 -7.44 0.51 12.15
N ARG A 221 -6.76 0.04 11.10
CA ARG A 221 -6.91 0.53 9.74
C ARG A 221 -7.81 -0.41 8.97
N HIS A 222 -8.85 0.13 8.38
CA HIS A 222 -9.79 -0.59 7.53
C HIS A 222 -9.48 -0.27 6.07
N ILE A 223 -9.36 -1.29 5.24
CA ILE A 223 -9.11 -1.16 3.80
C ILE A 223 -10.20 -1.93 3.07
N GLY A 224 -10.74 -1.31 2.02
CA GLY A 224 -11.62 -1.96 1.08
C GLY A 224 -11.20 -1.67 -0.35
N PHE A 225 -11.42 -2.61 -1.24
CA PHE A 225 -11.15 -2.43 -2.65
C PHE A 225 -12.13 -3.20 -3.54
N ILE A 226 -12.28 -2.70 -4.75
CA ILE A 226 -12.99 -3.38 -5.85
C ILE A 226 -12.11 -3.23 -7.09
N ASN A 227 -11.74 -4.35 -7.69
CA ASN A 227 -10.97 -4.42 -8.92
C ASN A 227 -11.77 -5.16 -9.98
N GLY A 228 -11.74 -4.66 -11.19
CA GLY A 228 -12.28 -5.34 -12.37
C GLY A 228 -11.18 -5.63 -13.37
N SER A 229 -11.41 -6.65 -14.22
CA SER A 229 -10.58 -6.92 -15.39
C SER A 229 -11.51 -7.39 -16.52
N PHE A 230 -11.47 -6.68 -17.64
CA PHE A 230 -12.38 -6.87 -18.76
C PHE A 230 -11.59 -7.00 -20.05
N LEU A 231 -11.66 -8.18 -20.67
CA LEU A 231 -11.12 -8.39 -22.01
C LEU A 231 -12.09 -7.82 -23.04
N VAL A 232 -11.79 -6.65 -23.55
CA VAL A 232 -12.64 -5.94 -24.53
C VAL A 232 -12.54 -6.61 -25.90
N ASN A 233 -11.33 -6.97 -26.29
CA ASN A 233 -11.01 -7.75 -27.48
C ASN A 233 -9.63 -8.40 -27.31
N ASN A 234 -9.13 -9.11 -28.32
CA ASN A 234 -7.84 -9.83 -28.25
C ASN A 234 -6.62 -8.92 -28.05
N GLN A 235 -6.76 -7.59 -28.12
CA GLN A 235 -5.66 -6.64 -27.99
C GLN A 235 -5.80 -5.73 -26.75
N TRP A 236 -7.00 -5.60 -26.16
CA TRP A 236 -7.28 -4.67 -25.08
C TRP A 236 -7.85 -5.36 -23.85
N LEU A 237 -7.16 -5.22 -22.74
CA LEU A 237 -7.61 -5.58 -21.41
C LEU A 237 -7.72 -4.30 -20.56
N VAL A 238 -8.89 -4.05 -19.96
CA VAL A 238 -9.18 -2.84 -19.16
C VAL A 238 -9.44 -3.22 -17.72
N ASN A 239 -8.77 -2.54 -16.80
CA ASN A 239 -8.80 -2.83 -15.36
C ASN A 239 -9.24 -1.59 -14.56
N PRO A 240 -10.55 -1.39 -14.32
CA PRO A 240 -11.01 -0.38 -13.36
C PRO A 240 -10.74 -0.82 -11.93
N ASN A 241 -10.37 0.13 -11.07
CA ASN A 241 -9.98 -0.13 -9.70
C ASN A 241 -10.51 0.97 -8.76
N ILE A 242 -10.99 0.55 -7.60
CA ILE A 242 -11.39 1.43 -6.50
C ILE A 242 -10.71 0.90 -5.23
N TYR A 243 -10.14 1.80 -4.48
CA TYR A 243 -9.54 1.54 -3.18
C TYR A 243 -9.97 2.61 -2.18
N PHE A 244 -10.28 2.20 -0.98
CA PHE A 244 -10.50 3.13 0.11
C PHE A 244 -9.88 2.60 1.41
N THR A 245 -9.43 3.53 2.24
CA THR A 245 -8.90 3.21 3.56
C THR A 245 -9.31 4.25 4.58
N THR A 246 -9.51 3.80 5.80
CA THR A 246 -9.77 4.68 6.94
C THR A 246 -8.99 4.23 8.16
N GLN A 247 -8.39 5.19 8.87
CA GLN A 247 -7.63 4.99 10.10
C GLN A 247 -7.68 6.27 10.94
N ALA A 248 -7.97 6.16 12.24
CA ALA A 248 -7.90 7.29 13.18
C ALA A 248 -8.61 8.57 12.69
N LYS A 249 -9.82 8.45 12.12
CA LYS A 249 -10.64 9.52 11.50
C LYS A 249 -10.10 10.06 10.17
N SER A 250 -8.99 9.54 9.67
CA SER A 250 -8.49 9.87 8.34
C SER A 250 -9.11 8.92 7.31
N PHE A 251 -9.42 9.45 6.13
CA PHE A 251 -10.02 8.71 5.01
C PHE A 251 -9.25 9.02 3.73
N GLU A 252 -8.97 7.99 2.96
CA GLU A 252 -8.42 8.10 1.62
C GLU A 252 -9.21 7.22 0.65
N MET A 253 -9.43 7.70 -0.55
CA MET A 253 -10.04 6.96 -1.64
C MET A 253 -9.26 7.21 -2.93
N VAL A 254 -8.96 6.13 -3.64
CA VAL A 254 -8.34 6.14 -4.97
C VAL A 254 -9.27 5.43 -5.93
N ILE A 255 -9.59 6.06 -7.04
CA ILE A 255 -10.39 5.50 -8.13
C ILE A 255 -9.66 5.73 -9.45
N GLY A 256 -9.70 4.76 -10.33
CA GLY A 256 -9.11 4.90 -11.66
C GLY A 256 -9.13 3.60 -12.44
N MET A 257 -8.42 3.61 -13.52
CA MET A 257 -8.27 2.43 -14.38
C MET A 257 -6.89 2.39 -15.03
N ASN A 258 -6.48 1.20 -15.39
CA ASN A 258 -5.40 1.00 -16.35
C ASN A 258 -5.89 0.09 -17.49
N ALA A 259 -5.21 0.17 -18.61
CA ALA A 259 -5.46 -0.69 -19.76
C ALA A 259 -4.14 -1.29 -20.24
N HIS A 260 -4.22 -2.52 -20.69
CA HIS A 260 -3.11 -3.22 -21.34
C HIS A 260 -3.44 -3.33 -22.82
N TYR A 261 -2.46 -2.96 -23.65
CA TYR A 261 -2.51 -3.11 -25.10
C TYR A 261 -1.47 -4.12 -25.55
N ASP A 262 -1.91 -5.16 -26.22
CA ASP A 262 -1.03 -6.18 -26.76
C ASP A 262 -0.30 -5.69 -28.01
N LEU A 263 1.03 -5.64 -27.93
CA LEU A 263 1.91 -5.23 -29.02
C LEU A 263 2.34 -6.40 -29.91
N SER A 264 2.38 -7.60 -29.36
CA SER A 264 2.92 -8.80 -30.01
C SER A 264 1.86 -9.65 -30.71
N GLY A 265 0.58 -9.50 -30.32
CA GLY A 265 -0.52 -10.29 -30.83
C GLY A 265 -0.71 -11.64 -30.12
N ASP A 266 0.24 -12.03 -29.24
CA ASP A 266 0.22 -13.23 -28.42
C ASP A 266 0.18 -12.94 -26.90
N GLY A 267 0.18 -11.65 -26.53
CA GLY A 267 0.17 -11.17 -25.17
C GLY A 267 1.52 -11.19 -24.47
N ALA A 268 2.61 -11.52 -25.16
CA ALA A 268 3.94 -11.57 -24.58
C ALA A 268 4.50 -10.17 -24.27
N TYR A 269 4.17 -9.19 -25.10
CA TYR A 269 4.58 -7.80 -24.94
C TYR A 269 3.37 -6.89 -24.87
N GLN A 270 3.15 -6.27 -23.71
CA GLN A 270 2.00 -5.39 -23.51
C GLN A 270 2.45 -4.01 -23.05
N LEU A 271 1.87 -2.97 -23.64
CA LEU A 271 1.96 -1.60 -23.14
C LEU A 271 0.87 -1.38 -22.10
N ILE A 272 1.22 -0.76 -20.98
CA ILE A 272 0.28 -0.45 -19.91
C ILE A 272 0.15 1.07 -19.79
N GLY A 273 -1.08 1.57 -19.81
CA GLY A 273 -1.41 2.98 -19.56
C GLY A 273 -2.54 3.09 -18.57
N GLY A 274 -2.50 4.07 -17.69
CA GLY A 274 -3.55 4.25 -16.69
C GLY A 274 -3.64 5.66 -16.14
N LEU A 275 -4.77 5.94 -15.51
CA LEU A 275 -5.02 7.19 -14.80
C LEU A 275 -5.84 6.91 -13.55
N TYR A 276 -5.36 7.42 -12.43
CA TYR A 276 -6.01 7.32 -11.12
C TYR A 276 -6.21 8.70 -10.52
N TYR A 277 -7.22 8.82 -9.68
CA TYR A 277 -7.54 10.01 -8.92
C TYR A 277 -7.61 9.65 -7.45
N ARG A 278 -6.73 10.25 -6.65
CA ARG A 278 -6.83 10.24 -5.19
C ARG A 278 -7.69 11.41 -4.74
N HIS A 279 -8.78 11.10 -4.05
CA HIS A 279 -9.80 12.08 -3.69
C HIS A 279 -9.20 13.29 -2.97
N LYS A 280 -9.39 14.47 -3.54
CA LYS A 280 -8.91 15.79 -3.03
C LYS A 280 -7.40 15.90 -2.84
N ASP A 281 -6.59 14.98 -3.41
CA ASP A 281 -5.15 15.00 -3.21
C ASP A 281 -4.34 15.03 -4.50
N ALA A 282 -4.48 14.04 -5.39
CA ALA A 282 -3.63 13.93 -6.56
C ALA A 282 -4.31 13.28 -7.77
N PHE A 283 -3.87 13.67 -8.98
CA PHE A 283 -4.00 12.86 -10.19
C PHE A 283 -2.74 12.01 -10.37
N ILE A 284 -2.92 10.74 -10.79
CA ILE A 284 -1.87 9.73 -10.81
C ILE A 284 -1.84 9.05 -12.17
N PRO A 285 -1.17 9.65 -13.20
CA PRO A 285 -0.88 8.95 -14.43
C PRO A 285 0.03 7.75 -14.18
N MET A 286 -0.21 6.68 -14.95
CA MET A 286 0.52 5.41 -14.91
C MET A 286 0.96 5.02 -16.30
N VAL A 287 2.19 4.55 -16.43
CA VAL A 287 2.73 3.90 -17.62
C VAL A 287 3.46 2.63 -17.22
N GLY A 288 3.52 1.66 -18.10
CA GLY A 288 4.21 0.41 -17.82
C GLY A 288 4.35 -0.48 -19.04
N LEU A 289 5.11 -1.53 -18.84
CA LEU A 289 5.35 -2.59 -19.81
C LEU A 289 5.21 -3.94 -19.12
N GLN A 290 4.62 -4.88 -19.80
CA GLN A 290 4.70 -6.30 -19.47
C GLN A 290 5.52 -7.00 -20.54
N TRP A 291 6.53 -7.73 -20.10
CA TRP A 291 7.37 -8.57 -20.92
C TRP A 291 7.31 -9.98 -20.36
N ASN A 292 6.61 -10.85 -21.07
CA ASN A 292 6.33 -12.19 -20.58
C ASN A 292 5.73 -12.13 -19.15
N ASP A 293 6.42 -12.75 -18.20
CA ASP A 293 5.98 -12.87 -16.79
C ASP A 293 6.39 -11.66 -15.94
N ILE A 294 7.09 -10.67 -16.51
CA ILE A 294 7.60 -9.49 -15.79
C ILE A 294 6.78 -8.28 -16.18
N ARG A 295 6.23 -7.60 -15.18
CA ARG A 295 5.51 -6.34 -15.30
C ARG A 295 6.26 -5.23 -14.59
N ALA A 296 6.61 -4.17 -15.31
CA ALA A 296 7.21 -2.96 -14.76
C ALA A 296 6.23 -1.80 -14.95
N THR A 297 5.96 -1.03 -13.88
CA THR A 297 5.07 0.13 -13.93
C THR A 297 5.66 1.31 -13.19
N PHE A 298 5.36 2.50 -13.69
CA PHE A 298 5.74 3.78 -13.11
C PHE A 298 4.51 4.67 -12.97
N THR A 299 4.38 5.34 -11.84
CA THR A 299 3.35 6.36 -11.61
C THR A 299 3.95 7.64 -11.06
N TYR A 300 3.25 8.74 -11.30
CA TYR A 300 3.58 10.05 -10.74
C TYR A 300 2.33 10.67 -10.10
N ASP A 301 2.41 11.00 -8.81
CA ASP A 301 1.35 11.69 -8.09
C ASP A 301 1.45 13.21 -8.36
N ALA A 302 0.63 13.74 -9.23
CA ALA A 302 0.52 15.18 -9.44
C ALA A 302 -0.42 15.79 -8.38
N THR A 303 0.13 16.50 -7.42
CA THR A 303 -0.64 17.10 -6.31
C THR A 303 -1.61 18.16 -6.79
N ILE A 304 -2.89 18.04 -6.42
CA ILE A 304 -3.95 19.00 -6.73
C ILE A 304 -4.58 19.63 -5.47
N SER A 305 -4.27 19.08 -4.29
CA SER A 305 -4.72 19.61 -3.00
C SER A 305 -4.15 21.00 -2.73
N THR A 306 -4.57 21.65 -1.63
CA THR A 306 -4.04 22.95 -1.20
C THR A 306 -2.52 22.94 -1.04
N LEU A 307 -1.91 21.78 -0.85
CA LEU A 307 -0.47 21.59 -0.79
C LEU A 307 0.23 21.98 -2.11
N LYS A 308 -0.49 21.98 -3.24
CA LYS A 308 0.01 22.45 -4.54
C LYS A 308 0.64 23.84 -4.48
N ASN A 309 0.13 24.71 -3.62
CA ASN A 309 0.64 26.07 -3.46
C ASN A 309 2.06 26.12 -2.89
N TYR A 310 2.50 25.06 -2.21
CA TYR A 310 3.81 24.94 -1.56
C TYR A 310 4.76 24.01 -2.30
N ASN A 311 4.24 22.99 -2.99
CA ASN A 311 5.05 22.00 -3.70
C ASN A 311 5.02 22.16 -5.24
N ASN A 312 4.34 23.21 -5.76
CA ASN A 312 4.18 23.45 -7.21
C ASN A 312 3.60 22.22 -7.95
N GLY A 313 2.68 21.49 -7.32
CA GLY A 313 2.07 20.28 -7.88
C GLY A 313 2.96 19.04 -7.87
N ARG A 314 4.17 19.11 -7.28
CA ARG A 314 5.13 18.00 -7.23
C ARG A 314 4.79 17.09 -6.05
N GLY A 315 4.39 15.85 -6.35
CA GLY A 315 3.98 14.87 -5.35
C GLY A 315 5.01 13.76 -5.14
N ALA A 316 4.69 12.57 -5.60
CA ALA A 316 5.52 11.39 -5.47
C ALA A 316 5.69 10.67 -6.79
N PHE A 317 6.78 9.91 -6.94
CA PHE A 317 6.86 8.90 -7.97
C PHE A 317 6.94 7.51 -7.34
N GLU A 318 6.36 6.54 -8.04
CA GLU A 318 6.42 5.14 -7.65
C GLU A 318 6.87 4.29 -8.82
N PHE A 319 7.67 3.29 -8.51
CA PHE A 319 8.09 2.23 -9.40
C PHE A 319 7.70 0.88 -8.82
N SER A 320 7.17 -0.01 -9.65
CA SER A 320 6.83 -1.38 -9.28
C SER A 320 7.38 -2.35 -10.33
N LEU A 321 7.95 -3.44 -9.86
CA LEU A 321 8.38 -4.57 -10.68
C LEU A 321 7.83 -5.85 -10.08
N ILE A 322 7.09 -6.62 -10.88
CA ILE A 322 6.44 -7.85 -10.47
C ILE A 322 6.78 -8.94 -11.48
N LYS A 323 7.10 -10.12 -10.97
CA LYS A 323 7.20 -11.35 -11.75
C LYS A 323 6.20 -12.36 -11.22
N GLU A 324 5.40 -12.93 -12.12
CA GLU A 324 4.53 -14.07 -11.86
C GLU A 324 5.05 -15.27 -12.66
N GLY A 325 4.86 -16.50 -12.15
CA GLY A 325 5.37 -17.67 -12.85
C GLY A 325 4.71 -18.97 -12.38
N LEU A 326 4.99 -20.04 -13.07
CA LEU A 326 4.56 -21.41 -12.77
C LEU A 326 5.72 -22.18 -12.14
N PHE A 327 5.43 -23.13 -11.25
CA PHE A 327 6.46 -24.03 -10.69
C PHE A 327 6.90 -25.07 -11.71
N ASP A 328 5.98 -25.55 -12.53
CA ASP A 328 6.26 -26.54 -13.57
C ASP A 328 5.69 -26.09 -14.92
N THR A 329 6.58 -25.77 -15.82
CA THR A 329 6.24 -25.41 -17.21
C THR A 329 6.17 -26.62 -18.14
N TYR A 330 6.64 -27.80 -17.69
CA TYR A 330 6.79 -28.98 -18.56
C TYR A 330 5.49 -29.78 -18.74
N ASN A 331 4.56 -29.72 -17.77
CA ASN A 331 3.32 -30.51 -17.79
C ASN A 331 2.09 -29.75 -18.30
N GLY A 332 2.28 -28.65 -19.04
CA GLY A 332 1.19 -27.86 -19.61
C GLY A 332 0.04 -27.68 -18.62
N ASP A 333 0.15 -26.69 -17.76
CA ASP A 333 -0.86 -26.48 -16.72
C ASP A 333 -2.24 -26.30 -17.36
N LYS A 334 -3.13 -27.27 -17.16
CA LYS A 334 -4.51 -27.29 -17.68
C LYS A 334 -5.42 -26.32 -16.92
N ARG A 335 -4.89 -25.51 -15.98
CA ARG A 335 -5.68 -24.53 -15.28
C ARG A 335 -6.18 -23.45 -16.23
N GLN A 336 -7.48 -23.33 -16.37
CA GLN A 336 -8.05 -22.14 -17.00
C GLN A 336 -7.66 -20.94 -16.13
N SER A 337 -7.05 -19.92 -16.73
CA SER A 337 -6.77 -18.66 -16.03
C SER A 337 -8.10 -18.11 -15.49
N MET A 338 -8.17 -17.86 -14.18
CA MET A 338 -9.33 -17.27 -13.54
C MET A 338 -9.52 -15.79 -13.90
N CYS A 339 -8.52 -15.18 -14.50
CA CYS A 339 -8.52 -13.76 -14.88
C CYS A 339 -8.38 -13.64 -16.39
N PRO A 340 -9.11 -12.72 -17.05
CA PRO A 340 -8.91 -12.39 -18.44
C PRO A 340 -7.44 -12.08 -18.72
N SER A 341 -6.90 -12.67 -19.77
CA SER A 341 -5.50 -12.50 -20.18
C SER A 341 -5.44 -12.20 -21.66
N LEU A 342 -4.51 -11.34 -22.05
CA LEU A 342 -4.14 -11.12 -23.44
C LEU A 342 -3.19 -12.22 -23.97
N ARG A 343 -2.62 -13.03 -23.08
CA ARG A 343 -1.86 -14.20 -23.49
C ARG A 343 -2.80 -15.27 -24.09
N ASN A 344 -2.54 -15.62 -25.31
CA ASN A 344 -3.13 -16.81 -25.89
C ASN A 344 -2.50 -18.00 -25.15
N ASN A 345 -3.29 -18.69 -24.34
CA ASN A 345 -2.96 -20.02 -23.83
C ASN A 345 -2.99 -21.00 -25.02
N ALA A 346 -2.06 -20.82 -25.94
CA ALA A 346 -1.82 -21.78 -27.01
C ALA A 346 -0.96 -22.90 -26.40
N TYR A 347 -1.65 -23.87 -25.81
CA TYR A 347 -1.13 -25.21 -25.55
C TYR A 347 -2.14 -26.24 -26.03
#